data_3087d03120427e78b075d28df2beb48f
#
_entry.id   3087d03120427e78b075d28df2beb48f
#
_cell.length_a   1.000
_cell.length_b   1.000
_cell.length_c   1.000
_cell.angle_alpha   90.00
_cell.angle_beta   90.00
_cell.angle_gamma   90.00
#
_symmetry.space_group_name_H-M   'P 1'
#
loop_
_entity.id
_entity.type
_entity.pdbx_description
1 polymer ?
#
loop_
_entity_poly.entity_id
_entity_poly.type
_entity_poly.pdbx_seq_one_letter_code
_entity_poly.pdbx_strand_id
1 'polypeptide(L)'
;MSVTLSDLQTRLAYRLGEDSAPSDSNEVNRRKSFFNEAQRKALGEYYWWFLEDQKSTTSVDAQEIYSLDSTFREMIELRVDGDVVTPIAKHDAFATFDYPPLSYQYESVTPNYYIFGDNELHLLPIPSSAPSAVAVTSITQTAGVATVTTTTAHGYFNHGWVTIAGATPTAYNGEQHITSVADTTHFTFSVASATTSPATGTITATERNIVYRFWKLVVDLSDTTDTISLPDRYADALIAYAFGRKVGTVEGMEGTANNAFAEFNEIIKDMSAEQNRKQIYNKSVKPEWS
;
A
#
# COMPACT_ATOMS: atom_id res chain seq x y z
N MET A 1 0.96 -15.33 11.30
CA MET A 1 0.31 -14.32 12.19
C MET A 1 1.22 -13.12 12.20
N SER A 2 0.66 -11.92 12.04
CA SER A 2 1.48 -10.68 12.13
C SER A 2 1.82 -10.39 13.57
N VAL A 3 3.06 -9.94 13.83
CA VAL A 3 3.53 -9.57 15.17
C VAL A 3 2.88 -8.24 15.56
N THR A 4 2.24 -8.20 16.72
CA THR A 4 1.54 -7.02 17.26
C THR A 4 2.39 -6.29 18.31
N LEU A 5 1.97 -5.04 18.66
CA LEU A 5 2.58 -4.33 19.78
C LEU A 5 2.49 -5.13 21.10
N SER A 6 1.37 -5.83 21.34
CA SER A 6 1.20 -6.71 22.50
C SER A 6 2.24 -7.83 22.53
N ASP A 7 2.51 -8.46 21.36
CA ASP A 7 3.53 -9.50 21.26
C ASP A 7 4.93 -8.95 21.55
N LEU A 8 5.26 -7.75 21.03
CA LEU A 8 6.54 -7.08 21.30
C LEU A 8 6.72 -6.76 22.80
N GLN A 9 5.67 -6.26 23.45
CA GLN A 9 5.68 -5.97 24.90
C GLN A 9 5.98 -7.24 25.71
N THR A 10 5.33 -8.35 25.34
CA THR A 10 5.50 -9.65 26.00
C THR A 10 6.91 -10.21 25.78
N ARG A 11 7.41 -10.20 24.54
CA ARG A 11 8.76 -10.69 24.22
C ARG A 11 9.85 -9.85 24.90
N LEU A 12 9.67 -8.53 24.96
CA LEU A 12 10.61 -7.65 25.66
C LEU A 12 10.60 -7.92 27.18
N ALA A 13 9.43 -8.15 27.78
CA ALA A 13 9.32 -8.50 29.19
C ALA A 13 10.11 -9.77 29.52
N TYR A 14 9.93 -10.84 28.75
CA TYR A 14 10.71 -12.07 28.92
C TYR A 14 12.22 -11.84 28.77
N ARG A 15 12.64 -11.03 27.81
CA ARG A 15 14.06 -10.69 27.62
C ARG A 15 14.64 -9.89 28.79
N LEU A 16 13.81 -9.12 29.48
CA LEU A 16 14.17 -8.37 30.70
C LEU A 16 14.13 -9.23 31.97
N GLY A 17 13.69 -10.50 31.89
CA GLY A 17 13.50 -11.39 33.01
C GLY A 17 12.23 -11.12 33.80
N GLU A 18 11.23 -10.49 33.19
CA GLU A 18 9.92 -10.24 33.76
C GLU A 18 8.94 -11.37 33.39
N ASP A 19 8.01 -11.71 34.28
CA ASP A 19 7.06 -12.82 34.06
C ASP A 19 5.94 -12.47 33.09
N SER A 20 5.68 -11.17 32.81
CA SER A 20 4.62 -10.70 31.94
C SER A 20 4.89 -9.30 31.39
N ALA A 21 4.12 -8.91 30.36
CA ALA A 21 4.10 -7.54 29.86
C ALA A 21 3.71 -6.56 31.00
N PRO A 22 4.24 -5.31 30.97
CA PRO A 22 3.95 -4.34 32.02
C PRO A 22 2.46 -3.95 32.02
N SER A 23 1.89 -3.80 33.22
CA SER A 23 0.54 -3.27 33.43
C SER A 23 0.52 -1.76 33.68
N ASP A 24 1.66 -1.17 34.06
CA ASP A 24 1.78 0.28 34.24
C ASP A 24 1.77 0.98 32.86
N SER A 25 0.85 1.93 32.73
CA SER A 25 0.64 2.66 31.46
C SER A 25 1.87 3.49 31.04
N ASN A 26 2.64 4.01 31.99
CA ASN A 26 3.85 4.78 31.68
C ASN A 26 4.94 3.87 31.10
N GLU A 27 5.11 2.69 31.67
CA GLU A 27 6.09 1.72 31.19
C GLU A 27 5.65 1.15 29.81
N VAL A 28 4.37 0.85 29.61
CA VAL A 28 3.80 0.44 28.32
C VAL A 28 4.10 1.51 27.26
N ASN A 29 3.82 2.78 27.54
CA ASN A 29 4.06 3.88 26.61
C ASN A 29 5.55 4.10 26.33
N ARG A 30 6.38 3.96 27.35
CA ARG A 30 7.84 4.06 27.21
C ARG A 30 8.39 2.98 26.29
N ARG A 31 8.00 1.72 26.49
CA ARG A 31 8.41 0.61 25.59
C ARG A 31 7.89 0.79 24.19
N LYS A 32 6.63 1.23 24.04
CA LYS A 32 6.04 1.58 22.75
C LYS A 32 6.88 2.63 22.02
N SER A 33 7.33 3.67 22.70
CA SER A 33 8.20 4.70 22.08
C SER A 33 9.54 4.12 21.58
N PHE A 34 10.10 3.15 22.29
CA PHE A 34 11.33 2.48 21.86
C PHE A 34 11.10 1.61 20.61
N PHE A 35 9.97 0.91 20.52
CA PHE A 35 9.62 0.15 19.31
C PHE A 35 9.40 1.07 18.10
N ASN A 36 8.71 2.19 18.29
CA ASN A 36 8.50 3.17 17.23
C ASN A 36 9.83 3.81 16.76
N GLU A 37 10.72 4.15 17.70
CA GLU A 37 12.07 4.63 17.41
C GLU A 37 12.86 3.58 16.60
N ALA A 38 12.80 2.31 17.02
CA ALA A 38 13.43 1.20 16.33
C ALA A 38 12.91 1.04 14.90
N GLN A 39 11.58 1.07 14.70
CA GLN A 39 10.97 0.99 13.37
C GLN A 39 11.45 2.15 12.48
N ARG A 40 11.36 3.38 12.95
CA ARG A 40 11.81 4.54 12.18
C ARG A 40 13.28 4.45 11.81
N LYS A 41 14.12 3.95 12.74
CA LYS A 41 15.56 3.78 12.48
C LYS A 41 15.85 2.65 11.49
N ALA A 42 15.14 1.52 11.60
CA ALA A 42 15.29 0.38 10.69
C ALA A 42 14.80 0.68 9.27
N LEU A 43 13.72 1.45 9.14
CA LEU A 43 12.98 1.62 7.90
C LEU A 43 13.18 2.99 7.22
N GLY A 44 13.72 3.98 7.94
CA GLY A 44 13.85 5.35 7.43
C GLY A 44 14.91 5.52 6.34
N GLU A 45 15.95 4.70 6.32
CA GLU A 45 17.10 4.87 5.43
C GLU A 45 16.95 4.24 4.05
N TYR A 46 16.01 3.28 3.88
CA TYR A 46 15.87 2.47 2.67
C TYR A 46 14.44 2.44 2.15
N TYR A 47 14.30 2.17 0.85
CA TYR A 47 13.03 1.81 0.20
C TYR A 47 12.89 0.28 0.24
N TRP A 48 12.22 -0.23 1.27
CA TRP A 48 12.10 -1.66 1.50
C TRP A 48 11.01 -2.28 0.64
N TRP A 49 11.24 -3.46 0.04
CA TRP A 49 10.29 -4.16 -0.84
C TRP A 49 8.90 -4.38 -0.19
N PHE A 50 8.85 -4.54 1.12
CA PHE A 50 7.62 -4.79 1.86
C PHE A 50 6.85 -3.51 2.24
N LEU A 51 7.42 -2.34 1.99
CA LEU A 51 6.74 -1.04 2.11
C LEU A 51 6.15 -0.57 0.78
N GLU A 52 6.30 -1.35 -0.28
CA GLU A 52 5.64 -1.09 -1.56
C GLU A 52 4.15 -1.45 -1.45
N ASP A 53 3.28 -0.56 -1.94
CA ASP A 53 1.84 -0.76 -1.99
C ASP A 53 1.27 -0.23 -3.30
N GLN A 54 0.04 -0.64 -3.59
CA GLN A 54 -0.68 -0.21 -4.79
C GLN A 54 -2.09 0.20 -4.40
N LYS A 55 -2.53 1.33 -4.94
CA LYS A 55 -3.88 1.84 -4.78
C LYS A 55 -4.45 2.26 -6.12
N SER A 56 -5.76 2.40 -6.17
CA SER A 56 -6.44 2.90 -7.34
C SER A 56 -7.54 3.88 -6.96
N THR A 57 -7.89 4.74 -7.91
CA THR A 57 -9.07 5.61 -7.81
C THR A 57 -9.66 5.81 -9.20
N THR A 58 -10.81 6.45 -9.28
CA THR A 58 -11.50 6.74 -10.54
C THR A 58 -11.31 8.21 -10.88
N SER A 59 -10.98 8.51 -12.13
CA SER A 59 -10.95 9.90 -12.60
C SER A 59 -12.35 10.50 -12.56
N VAL A 60 -12.41 11.79 -12.31
CA VAL A 60 -13.65 12.59 -12.31
C VAL A 60 -13.50 13.67 -13.35
N ASP A 61 -14.56 13.91 -14.13
CA ASP A 61 -14.58 14.96 -15.14
C ASP A 61 -14.27 16.33 -14.51
N ALA A 62 -13.38 17.06 -15.17
CA ALA A 62 -12.89 18.37 -14.75
C ALA A 62 -12.23 18.42 -13.34
N GLN A 63 -11.78 17.28 -12.81
CA GLN A 63 -11.03 17.23 -11.54
C GLN A 63 -9.53 17.07 -11.78
N GLU A 64 -8.75 18.03 -11.32
CA GLU A 64 -7.29 18.01 -11.39
C GLU A 64 -6.66 17.23 -10.22
N ILE A 65 -7.17 17.42 -9.00
CA ILE A 65 -6.53 17.05 -7.76
C ILE A 65 -7.15 15.77 -7.19
N TYR A 66 -6.32 14.78 -6.89
CA TYR A 66 -6.69 13.52 -6.26
C TYR A 66 -5.89 13.31 -4.98
N SER A 67 -6.58 12.93 -3.90
CA SER A 67 -5.90 12.58 -2.65
C SER A 67 -5.25 11.21 -2.78
N LEU A 68 -3.96 11.13 -2.45
CA LEU A 68 -3.24 9.88 -2.32
C LEU A 68 -3.51 9.22 -0.95
N ASP A 69 -3.10 7.98 -0.79
CA ASP A 69 -3.21 7.26 0.47
C ASP A 69 -2.50 8.00 1.61
N SER A 70 -3.07 7.97 2.81
CA SER A 70 -2.51 8.65 3.99
C SER A 70 -1.12 8.14 4.39
N THR A 71 -0.74 6.95 3.93
CA THR A 71 0.58 6.35 4.14
C THR A 71 1.52 6.60 2.96
N PHE A 72 1.12 7.40 1.97
CA PHE A 72 1.95 7.71 0.81
C PHE A 72 3.25 8.40 1.23
N ARG A 73 4.38 7.90 0.72
CA ARG A 73 5.71 8.50 0.91
C ARG A 73 6.30 9.00 -0.41
N GLU A 74 6.33 8.12 -1.42
CA GLU A 74 6.94 8.44 -2.71
C GLU A 74 6.34 7.57 -3.81
N MET A 75 6.09 8.17 -4.97
CA MET A 75 5.53 7.51 -6.15
C MET A 75 6.58 6.61 -6.81
N ILE A 76 6.21 5.36 -7.09
CA ILE A 76 7.00 4.43 -7.90
C ILE A 76 6.53 4.49 -9.35
N GLU A 77 5.23 4.40 -9.58
CA GLU A 77 4.61 4.40 -10.90
C GLU A 77 3.18 4.90 -10.80
N LEU A 78 2.78 5.71 -11.74
CA LEU A 78 1.38 6.12 -11.94
C LEU A 78 0.93 5.68 -13.32
N ARG A 79 -0.28 5.10 -13.40
CA ARG A 79 -0.98 4.78 -14.65
C ARG A 79 -2.34 5.44 -14.65
N VAL A 80 -2.71 5.95 -15.81
CA VAL A 80 -4.06 6.44 -16.09
C VAL A 80 -4.53 5.75 -17.38
N ASP A 81 -5.70 5.15 -17.34
CA ASP A 81 -6.26 4.36 -18.45
C ASP A 81 -5.30 3.24 -18.95
N GLY A 82 -4.48 2.69 -18.03
CA GLY A 82 -3.47 1.67 -18.33
C GLY A 82 -2.12 2.20 -18.79
N ASP A 83 -2.02 3.44 -19.23
CA ASP A 83 -0.79 4.07 -19.70
C ASP A 83 0.05 4.65 -18.55
N VAL A 84 1.36 4.51 -18.64
CA VAL A 84 2.29 5.08 -17.66
C VAL A 84 2.35 6.60 -17.84
N VAL A 85 2.10 7.30 -16.74
CA VAL A 85 2.12 8.77 -16.67
C VAL A 85 3.45 9.23 -16.09
N THR A 86 4.08 10.21 -16.73
CA THR A 86 5.41 10.69 -16.31
C THR A 86 5.33 11.87 -15.34
N PRO A 87 6.23 11.91 -14.31
CA PRO A 87 6.28 13.06 -13.43
C PRO A 87 6.81 14.30 -14.16
N ILE A 88 6.27 15.46 -13.81
CA ILE A 88 6.77 16.76 -14.25
C ILE A 88 7.08 17.63 -13.03
N ALA A 89 8.12 18.46 -13.12
CA ALA A 89 8.39 19.43 -12.07
C ALA A 89 7.23 20.47 -12.01
N LYS A 90 6.80 20.83 -10.81
CA LYS A 90 5.69 21.80 -10.61
C LYS A 90 5.91 23.10 -11.38
N HIS A 91 7.14 23.61 -11.42
CA HIS A 91 7.48 24.81 -12.18
C HIS A 91 7.21 24.62 -13.68
N ASP A 92 7.59 23.47 -14.23
CA ASP A 92 7.42 23.16 -15.66
C ASP A 92 5.95 22.91 -15.99
N ALA A 93 5.17 22.37 -15.03
CA ALA A 93 3.73 22.22 -15.18
C ALA A 93 3.04 23.58 -15.42
N PHE A 94 3.36 24.59 -14.64
CA PHE A 94 2.81 25.95 -14.84
C PHE A 94 3.26 26.60 -16.15
N ALA A 95 4.48 26.31 -16.60
CA ALA A 95 4.99 26.85 -17.86
C ALA A 95 4.41 26.13 -19.09
N THR A 96 4.14 24.83 -18.97
CA THR A 96 3.69 23.97 -20.10
C THR A 96 2.17 24.02 -20.29
N PHE A 97 1.41 24.09 -19.20
CA PHE A 97 -0.06 23.96 -19.24
C PHE A 97 -0.82 25.28 -19.03
N ASP A 98 -0.12 26.41 -18.99
CA ASP A 98 -0.70 27.76 -18.86
C ASP A 98 -1.77 27.83 -17.73
N TYR A 99 -1.34 28.09 -16.51
CA TYR A 99 -2.18 27.98 -15.32
C TYR A 99 -3.30 29.03 -15.24
N PRO A 100 -4.56 28.66 -14.96
CA PRO A 100 -5.08 27.32 -14.67
C PRO A 100 -5.18 26.45 -15.94
N PRO A 101 -4.76 25.15 -15.87
CA PRO A 101 -4.77 24.27 -17.02
C PRO A 101 -6.21 24.03 -17.49
N LEU A 102 -6.45 24.27 -18.78
CA LEU A 102 -7.76 24.09 -19.41
C LEU A 102 -7.81 22.68 -20.04
N SER A 103 -8.66 21.80 -19.51
CA SER A 103 -8.76 20.40 -19.90
C SER A 103 -8.91 20.16 -21.41
N TYR A 104 -9.69 21.01 -22.08
CA TYR A 104 -10.00 20.85 -23.51
C TYR A 104 -8.91 21.27 -24.49
N GLN A 105 -7.84 21.91 -24.01
CA GLN A 105 -6.75 22.36 -24.90
C GLN A 105 -5.64 21.32 -25.12
N TYR A 106 -5.66 20.22 -24.36
CA TYR A 106 -4.51 19.29 -24.27
C TYR A 106 -4.84 17.81 -24.51
N GLU A 107 -5.95 17.51 -25.19
CA GLU A 107 -6.38 16.13 -25.49
C GLU A 107 -5.32 15.28 -26.24
N SER A 108 -4.33 15.93 -26.86
CA SER A 108 -3.23 15.25 -27.58
C SER A 108 -1.90 15.25 -26.84
N VAL A 109 -1.84 15.79 -25.62
CA VAL A 109 -0.60 15.88 -24.83
C VAL A 109 -0.42 14.62 -24.00
N THR A 110 0.80 14.10 -23.98
CA THR A 110 1.15 12.98 -23.09
C THR A 110 0.79 13.32 -21.64
N PRO A 111 0.04 12.47 -20.94
CA PRO A 111 -0.32 12.74 -19.57
C PRO A 111 0.91 12.89 -18.67
N ASN A 112 0.87 13.88 -17.81
CA ASN A 112 1.90 14.16 -16.82
C ASN A 112 1.25 14.32 -15.43
N TYR A 113 2.04 14.23 -14.39
CA TYR A 113 1.59 14.50 -13.03
C TYR A 113 2.66 15.22 -12.22
N TYR A 114 2.22 15.90 -11.17
CA TYR A 114 3.11 16.31 -10.07
C TYR A 114 2.45 16.05 -8.72
N ILE A 115 3.28 15.94 -7.68
CA ILE A 115 2.82 15.80 -6.31
C ILE A 115 2.97 17.16 -5.62
N PHE A 116 1.91 17.61 -4.96
CA PHE A 116 1.93 18.83 -4.15
C PHE A 116 1.71 18.46 -2.67
N GLY A 117 2.54 19.04 -1.79
CA GLY A 117 2.55 18.60 -0.40
C GLY A 117 2.94 17.14 -0.28
N ASP A 118 2.35 16.45 0.67
CA ASP A 118 2.68 15.06 0.97
C ASP A 118 1.77 14.04 0.25
N ASN A 119 0.56 14.44 -0.17
CA ASN A 119 -0.45 13.50 -0.64
C ASN A 119 -1.44 14.03 -1.68
N GLU A 120 -1.14 15.14 -2.36
CA GLU A 120 -1.98 15.66 -3.45
C GLU A 120 -1.36 15.32 -4.80
N LEU A 121 -2.06 14.48 -5.57
CA LEU A 121 -1.72 14.15 -6.95
C LEU A 121 -2.44 15.11 -7.89
N HIS A 122 -1.70 15.82 -8.73
CA HIS A 122 -2.22 16.66 -9.80
C HIS A 122 -2.01 15.99 -11.15
N LEU A 123 -3.09 15.78 -11.89
CA LEU A 123 -3.07 15.21 -13.24
C LEU A 123 -3.15 16.30 -14.29
N LEU A 124 -2.30 16.23 -15.29
CA LEU A 124 -2.23 17.17 -16.41
C LEU A 124 -2.12 16.40 -17.76
N PRO A 125 -2.99 16.67 -18.73
CA PRO A 125 -4.14 17.58 -18.63
C PRO A 125 -5.19 17.10 -17.64
N ILE A 126 -6.09 18.02 -17.23
CA ILE A 126 -7.22 17.66 -16.37
C ILE A 126 -8.11 16.65 -17.11
N PRO A 127 -8.53 15.54 -16.47
CA PRO A 127 -9.42 14.56 -17.08
C PRO A 127 -10.70 15.21 -17.63
N SER A 128 -11.01 14.93 -18.90
CA SER A 128 -12.19 15.47 -19.60
C SER A 128 -13.41 14.53 -19.55
N SER A 129 -13.25 13.36 -18.92
CA SER A 129 -14.33 12.39 -18.72
C SER A 129 -14.03 11.49 -17.52
N ALA A 130 -15.09 10.97 -16.92
CA ALA A 130 -15.01 9.90 -15.92
C ALA A 130 -15.36 8.55 -16.60
N PRO A 131 -14.77 7.42 -16.14
CA PRO A 131 -15.21 6.10 -16.56
C PRO A 131 -16.69 5.87 -16.29
N SER A 132 -17.40 5.38 -17.30
CA SER A 132 -18.82 5.10 -17.18
C SER A 132 -19.07 3.79 -16.43
N ALA A 133 -20.10 3.77 -15.58
CA ALA A 133 -20.54 2.55 -14.95
C ALA A 133 -21.19 1.62 -15.97
N VAL A 134 -20.73 0.37 -16.00
CA VAL A 134 -21.30 -0.70 -16.85
C VAL A 134 -22.26 -1.53 -15.98
N ALA A 135 -23.46 -1.77 -16.50
CA ALA A 135 -24.43 -2.62 -15.80
C ALA A 135 -23.98 -4.09 -15.84
N VAL A 136 -24.12 -4.76 -14.70
CA VAL A 136 -23.75 -6.17 -14.52
C VAL A 136 -25.01 -7.02 -14.57
N THR A 137 -25.02 -8.03 -15.43
CA THR A 137 -26.13 -8.97 -15.58
C THR A 137 -26.12 -10.03 -14.47
N SER A 138 -24.93 -10.51 -14.11
CA SER A 138 -24.79 -11.51 -13.06
C SER A 138 -23.39 -11.48 -12.43
N ILE A 139 -23.32 -11.88 -11.16
CA ILE A 139 -22.09 -12.28 -10.49
C ILE A 139 -22.33 -13.66 -9.90
N THR A 140 -21.56 -14.63 -10.33
CA THR A 140 -21.56 -15.97 -9.76
C THR A 140 -20.22 -16.27 -9.10
N GLN A 141 -20.22 -17.10 -8.05
CA GLN A 141 -19.01 -17.43 -7.31
C GLN A 141 -18.82 -18.95 -7.28
N THR A 142 -17.58 -19.39 -7.50
CA THR A 142 -17.14 -20.79 -7.33
C THR A 142 -15.76 -20.81 -6.70
N ALA A 143 -15.62 -21.50 -5.57
CA ALA A 143 -14.36 -21.69 -4.87
C ALA A 143 -13.57 -20.39 -4.59
N GLY A 144 -14.25 -19.27 -4.29
CA GLY A 144 -13.62 -17.99 -3.98
C GLY A 144 -13.30 -17.12 -5.20
N VAL A 145 -13.71 -17.55 -6.40
CA VAL A 145 -13.60 -16.75 -7.63
C VAL A 145 -14.98 -16.27 -8.04
N ALA A 146 -15.18 -14.97 -8.05
CA ALA A 146 -16.38 -14.34 -8.60
C ALA A 146 -16.21 -14.14 -10.10
N THR A 147 -17.18 -14.62 -10.88
CA THR A 147 -17.28 -14.38 -12.33
C THR A 147 -18.38 -13.37 -12.57
N VAL A 148 -18.02 -12.27 -13.22
CA VAL A 148 -18.92 -11.17 -13.55
C VAL A 148 -19.27 -11.22 -15.02
N THR A 149 -20.54 -11.04 -15.34
CA THR A 149 -21.05 -10.84 -16.71
C THR A 149 -21.66 -9.46 -16.80
N THR A 150 -21.18 -8.64 -17.74
CA THR A 150 -21.71 -7.29 -18.02
C THR A 150 -22.72 -7.29 -19.15
N THR A 151 -23.58 -6.27 -19.20
CA THR A 151 -24.59 -6.13 -20.28
C THR A 151 -23.99 -5.70 -21.60
N THR A 152 -22.89 -4.96 -21.56
CA THR A 152 -22.17 -4.42 -22.71
C THR A 152 -20.67 -4.65 -22.53
N ALA A 153 -19.88 -4.43 -23.58
CA ALA A 153 -18.42 -4.47 -23.48
C ALA A 153 -17.92 -3.51 -22.40
N HIS A 154 -17.08 -4.01 -21.52
CA HIS A 154 -16.60 -3.24 -20.35
C HIS A 154 -15.26 -2.52 -20.60
N GLY A 155 -14.45 -2.98 -21.55
CA GLY A 155 -13.15 -2.37 -21.83
C GLY A 155 -12.05 -2.63 -20.79
N TYR A 156 -12.34 -3.38 -19.73
CA TYR A 156 -11.38 -3.65 -18.65
C TYR A 156 -10.24 -4.58 -19.11
N PHE A 157 -9.13 -4.53 -18.39
CA PHE A 157 -7.94 -5.34 -18.69
C PHE A 157 -7.53 -6.22 -17.49
N ASN A 158 -6.75 -7.25 -17.76
CA ASN A 158 -6.20 -8.13 -16.73
C ASN A 158 -5.40 -7.32 -15.72
N HIS A 159 -5.60 -7.62 -14.43
CA HIS A 159 -4.97 -6.92 -13.31
C HIS A 159 -5.39 -5.44 -13.15
N GLY A 160 -6.45 -5.02 -13.84
CA GLY A 160 -7.10 -3.73 -13.62
C GLY A 160 -7.89 -3.70 -12.30
N TRP A 161 -8.49 -2.56 -12.02
CA TRP A 161 -9.30 -2.35 -10.81
C TRP A 161 -10.68 -1.85 -11.19
N VAL A 162 -11.70 -2.35 -10.48
CA VAL A 162 -13.09 -1.92 -10.65
C VAL A 162 -13.74 -1.68 -9.30
N THR A 163 -14.72 -0.80 -9.27
CA THR A 163 -15.65 -0.66 -8.14
C THR A 163 -16.95 -1.36 -8.50
N ILE A 164 -17.32 -2.38 -7.72
CA ILE A 164 -18.64 -3.03 -7.82
C ILE A 164 -19.58 -2.35 -6.82
N ALA A 165 -20.79 -2.03 -7.27
CA ALA A 165 -21.84 -1.45 -6.44
C ALA A 165 -23.18 -2.11 -6.67
N GLY A 166 -24.07 -2.06 -5.66
CA GLY A 166 -25.44 -2.55 -5.73
C GLY A 166 -25.62 -4.06 -5.62
N ALA A 167 -24.58 -4.83 -5.33
CA ALA A 167 -24.67 -6.27 -5.16
C ALA A 167 -25.15 -6.67 -3.74
N THR A 168 -25.93 -7.73 -3.67
CA THR A 168 -26.29 -8.45 -2.44
C THR A 168 -25.89 -9.92 -2.62
N PRO A 169 -25.06 -10.50 -1.74
CA PRO A 169 -24.50 -9.91 -0.51
C PRO A 169 -23.45 -8.81 -0.79
N THR A 170 -23.26 -7.94 0.18
CA THR A 170 -22.36 -6.78 0.09
C THR A 170 -20.88 -7.16 -0.03
N ALA A 171 -20.53 -8.43 0.22
CA ALA A 171 -19.18 -8.95 0.04
C ALA A 171 -18.63 -8.82 -1.40
N TYR A 172 -19.49 -8.65 -2.39
CA TYR A 172 -19.08 -8.37 -3.76
C TYR A 172 -18.79 -6.89 -4.04
N ASN A 173 -19.33 -5.99 -3.20
CA ASN A 173 -19.21 -4.54 -3.40
C ASN A 173 -17.85 -4.00 -3.00
N GLY A 174 -17.56 -2.79 -3.49
CA GLY A 174 -16.33 -2.06 -3.22
C GLY A 174 -15.28 -2.25 -4.31
N GLU A 175 -14.05 -1.91 -3.95
CA GLU A 175 -12.88 -2.02 -4.82
C GLU A 175 -12.48 -3.48 -5.01
N GLN A 176 -12.41 -3.92 -6.27
CA GLN A 176 -12.07 -5.28 -6.65
C GLN A 176 -10.92 -5.29 -7.65
N HIS A 177 -9.92 -6.13 -7.40
CA HIS A 177 -8.82 -6.36 -8.32
C HIS A 177 -9.20 -7.46 -9.32
N ILE A 178 -9.17 -7.14 -10.61
CA ILE A 178 -9.47 -8.08 -11.70
C ILE A 178 -8.36 -9.12 -11.79
N THR A 179 -8.68 -10.38 -11.59
CA THR A 179 -7.74 -11.49 -11.71
C THR A 179 -7.60 -11.99 -13.15
N SER A 180 -8.68 -11.92 -13.92
CA SER A 180 -8.66 -12.31 -15.34
C SER A 180 -9.82 -11.65 -16.08
N VAL A 181 -9.59 -11.31 -17.34
CA VAL A 181 -10.61 -10.91 -18.34
C VAL A 181 -10.69 -12.02 -19.36
N ALA A 182 -11.85 -12.71 -19.42
CA ALA A 182 -12.06 -13.81 -20.35
C ALA A 182 -12.43 -13.32 -21.75
N ASP A 183 -13.25 -12.27 -21.82
CA ASP A 183 -13.67 -11.60 -23.05
C ASP A 183 -14.18 -10.17 -22.74
N THR A 184 -14.76 -9.51 -23.71
CA THR A 184 -15.24 -8.11 -23.57
C THR A 184 -16.38 -7.93 -22.56
N THR A 185 -17.05 -9.01 -22.15
CA THR A 185 -18.20 -8.98 -21.23
C THR A 185 -18.00 -9.79 -19.96
N HIS A 186 -16.88 -10.52 -19.84
CA HIS A 186 -16.62 -11.39 -18.69
C HIS A 186 -15.27 -11.09 -18.05
N PHE A 187 -15.29 -10.89 -16.72
CA PHE A 187 -14.08 -10.79 -15.91
C PHE A 187 -14.25 -11.48 -14.55
N THR A 188 -13.17 -11.72 -13.86
CA THR A 188 -13.16 -12.38 -12.56
C THR A 188 -12.39 -11.57 -11.51
N PHE A 189 -12.78 -11.74 -10.25
CA PHE A 189 -12.04 -11.24 -9.08
C PHE A 189 -12.16 -12.22 -7.90
N SER A 190 -11.33 -12.05 -6.88
CA SER A 190 -11.35 -12.91 -5.70
C SER A 190 -12.36 -12.43 -4.67
N VAL A 191 -13.11 -13.36 -4.06
CA VAL A 191 -14.05 -13.11 -2.97
C VAL A 191 -13.98 -14.27 -1.98
N ALA A 192 -14.48 -14.09 -0.76
CA ALA A 192 -14.54 -15.19 0.21
C ALA A 192 -15.35 -16.37 -0.35
N SER A 193 -14.83 -17.60 -0.23
CA SER A 193 -15.45 -18.81 -0.78
C SER A 193 -16.84 -19.12 -0.19
N ALA A 194 -17.15 -18.60 1.01
CA ALA A 194 -18.46 -18.74 1.66
C ALA A 194 -19.49 -17.68 1.20
N THR A 195 -19.15 -16.80 0.26
CA THR A 195 -20.05 -15.74 -0.22
C THR A 195 -21.21 -16.37 -1.00
N THR A 196 -22.46 -16.00 -0.65
CA THR A 196 -23.66 -16.50 -1.33
C THR A 196 -23.67 -16.15 -2.81
N SER A 197 -23.98 -17.12 -3.65
CA SER A 197 -24.01 -17.01 -5.12
C SER A 197 -25.34 -17.56 -5.67
N PRO A 198 -25.94 -16.96 -6.72
CA PRO A 198 -25.49 -15.73 -7.39
C PRO A 198 -25.77 -14.46 -6.57
N ALA A 199 -25.08 -13.37 -6.90
CA ALA A 199 -25.41 -12.06 -6.37
C ALA A 199 -26.75 -11.56 -6.96
N THR A 200 -27.47 -10.74 -6.17
CA THR A 200 -28.71 -10.10 -6.57
C THR A 200 -28.61 -8.57 -6.43
N GLY A 201 -29.53 -7.83 -7.01
CA GLY A 201 -29.57 -6.38 -6.94
C GLY A 201 -29.36 -5.70 -8.31
N THR A 202 -29.38 -4.38 -8.31
CA THR A 202 -29.01 -3.58 -9.49
C THR A 202 -27.51 -3.31 -9.42
N ILE A 203 -26.74 -4.15 -10.09
CA ILE A 203 -25.27 -4.18 -9.95
C ILE A 203 -24.63 -3.39 -11.07
N THR A 204 -23.63 -2.58 -10.71
CA THR A 204 -22.78 -1.85 -11.64
C THR A 204 -21.31 -2.11 -11.36
N ALA A 205 -20.50 -2.03 -12.42
CA ALA A 205 -19.04 -2.06 -12.36
C ALA A 205 -18.48 -0.77 -12.99
N THR A 206 -17.61 -0.07 -12.29
CA THR A 206 -16.97 1.16 -12.76
C THR A 206 -15.46 0.99 -12.71
N GLU A 207 -14.77 1.27 -13.79
CA GLU A 207 -13.31 1.20 -13.85
C GLU A 207 -12.66 2.16 -12.87
N ARG A 208 -11.55 1.71 -12.27
CA ARG A 208 -10.66 2.56 -11.46
C ARG A 208 -9.40 2.80 -12.29
N ASN A 209 -9.49 3.81 -13.12
CA ASN A 209 -8.52 4.06 -14.18
C ASN A 209 -7.24 4.78 -13.75
N ILE A 210 -7.20 5.35 -12.54
CA ILE A 210 -5.99 5.91 -11.93
C ILE A 210 -5.43 4.85 -10.98
N VAL A 211 -4.28 4.26 -11.31
CA VAL A 211 -3.61 3.23 -10.51
C VAL A 211 -2.21 3.70 -10.18
N TYR A 212 -1.84 3.71 -8.91
CA TYR A 212 -0.51 4.12 -8.48
C TYR A 212 0.13 3.12 -7.53
N ARG A 213 1.43 2.90 -7.75
CA ARG A 213 2.32 2.15 -6.87
C ARG A 213 3.22 3.14 -6.15
N PHE A 214 3.42 2.92 -4.87
CA PHE A 214 4.13 3.86 -4.04
C PHE A 214 4.85 3.17 -2.87
N TRP A 215 5.81 3.87 -2.29
CA TRP A 215 6.42 3.50 -1.02
C TRP A 215 5.59 4.07 0.13
N LYS A 216 5.31 3.22 1.13
CA LYS A 216 4.56 3.64 2.33
C LYS A 216 5.45 4.33 3.35
N LEU A 217 4.86 5.28 4.06
CA LEU A 217 5.40 5.76 5.33
C LEU A 217 5.33 4.65 6.38
N VAL A 218 6.29 4.68 7.29
CA VAL A 218 6.26 3.84 8.49
C VAL A 218 5.25 4.43 9.48
N VAL A 219 4.24 3.64 9.83
CA VAL A 219 3.22 4.04 10.79
C VAL A 219 3.66 3.67 12.20
N ASP A 220 3.55 4.60 13.13
CA ASP A 220 3.84 4.35 14.53
C ASP A 220 2.78 3.44 15.16
N LEU A 221 3.23 2.51 15.97
CA LEU A 221 2.37 1.68 16.80
C LEU A 221 1.67 2.54 17.85
N SER A 222 0.36 2.49 17.94
CA SER A 222 -0.47 3.24 18.88
C SER A 222 -1.25 2.32 19.82
N ASP A 223 -1.90 1.33 19.27
CA ASP A 223 -2.74 0.37 19.97
C ASP A 223 -2.06 -1.00 20.10
N THR A 224 -2.49 -1.78 21.10
CA THR A 224 -1.93 -3.10 21.40
C THR A 224 -2.08 -4.12 20.25
N THR A 225 -3.07 -3.91 19.39
CA THR A 225 -3.37 -4.73 18.21
C THR A 225 -2.65 -4.28 16.95
N ASP A 226 -1.99 -3.11 16.97
CA ASP A 226 -1.25 -2.61 15.83
C ASP A 226 -0.10 -3.57 15.48
N THR A 227 0.08 -3.78 14.18
CA THR A 227 1.10 -4.67 13.64
C THR A 227 2.33 -3.90 13.20
N ILE A 228 3.49 -4.53 13.33
CA ILE A 228 4.76 -3.94 12.90
C ILE A 228 4.80 -3.74 11.38
N SER A 229 5.52 -2.71 10.95
CA SER A 229 5.76 -2.44 9.53
C SER A 229 6.89 -3.31 8.92
N LEU A 230 7.61 -4.08 9.74
CA LEU A 230 8.62 -5.04 9.29
C LEU A 230 8.01 -6.42 9.06
N PRO A 231 8.62 -7.28 8.21
CA PRO A 231 8.27 -8.69 8.18
C PRO A 231 8.51 -9.36 9.55
N ASP A 232 7.59 -10.22 9.97
CA ASP A 232 7.58 -10.86 11.31
C ASP A 232 8.92 -11.49 11.71
N ARG A 233 9.66 -12.05 10.74
CA ARG A 233 10.98 -12.67 10.97
C ARG A 233 12.07 -11.70 11.44
N TYR A 234 11.85 -10.39 11.28
CA TYR A 234 12.76 -9.34 11.73
C TYR A 234 12.25 -8.59 12.97
N ALA A 235 11.18 -9.08 13.59
CA ALA A 235 10.61 -8.48 14.81
C ALA A 235 11.64 -8.41 15.96
N ASP A 236 12.58 -9.35 16.01
CA ASP A 236 13.61 -9.39 17.05
C ASP A 236 14.58 -8.20 16.97
N ALA A 237 14.70 -7.53 15.82
CA ALA A 237 15.40 -6.25 15.74
C ALA A 237 14.78 -5.20 16.65
N LEU A 238 13.45 -5.06 16.65
CA LEU A 238 12.75 -4.09 17.49
C LEU A 238 12.94 -4.41 18.97
N ILE A 239 12.93 -5.70 19.32
CA ILE A 239 13.13 -6.17 20.69
C ILE A 239 14.57 -5.90 21.15
N ALA A 240 15.57 -6.17 20.29
CA ALA A 240 16.98 -5.90 20.58
C ALA A 240 17.21 -4.40 20.85
N TYR A 241 16.67 -3.54 19.98
CA TYR A 241 16.79 -2.10 20.15
C TYR A 241 16.11 -1.60 21.44
N ALA A 242 14.85 -2.01 21.68
CA ALA A 242 14.09 -1.60 22.86
C ALA A 242 14.75 -2.10 24.15
N PHE A 243 15.31 -3.32 24.15
CA PHE A 243 16.09 -3.87 25.26
C PHE A 243 17.34 -3.02 25.52
N GLY A 244 18.11 -2.69 24.46
CA GLY A 244 19.28 -1.81 24.58
C GLY A 244 18.93 -0.43 25.15
N ARG A 245 17.81 0.16 24.71
CA ARG A 245 17.30 1.45 25.24
C ARG A 245 16.90 1.34 26.73
N LYS A 246 16.31 0.21 27.13
CA LYS A 246 15.86 0.00 28.51
C LYS A 246 17.05 -0.22 29.45
N VAL A 247 17.96 -1.13 29.12
CA VAL A 247 19.10 -1.46 29.98
C VAL A 247 20.17 -0.37 29.98
N GLY A 248 20.33 0.39 28.90
CA GLY A 248 21.28 1.50 28.80
C GLY A 248 20.98 2.66 29.76
N THR A 249 19.82 2.66 30.42
CA THR A 249 19.51 3.61 31.51
C THR A 249 19.97 3.14 32.87
N VAL A 250 20.51 1.92 32.99
CA VAL A 250 20.97 1.31 34.22
C VAL A 250 22.49 1.43 34.30
N GLU A 251 23.01 1.99 35.36
CA GLU A 251 24.44 2.15 35.60
C GLU A 251 25.16 0.78 35.56
N GLY A 252 26.28 0.73 34.82
CA GLY A 252 27.08 -0.50 34.67
C GLY A 252 26.56 -1.49 33.62
N MET A 253 25.47 -1.17 32.90
CA MET A 253 24.88 -2.04 31.85
C MET A 253 25.18 -1.58 30.45
N GLU A 254 26.12 -0.63 30.26
CA GLU A 254 26.46 -0.05 28.95
C GLU A 254 26.97 -1.11 27.96
N GLY A 255 27.73 -2.10 28.43
CA GLY A 255 28.21 -3.20 27.62
C GLY A 255 27.06 -4.07 27.10
N THR A 256 26.07 -4.35 27.94
CA THR A 256 24.86 -5.11 27.56
C THR A 256 24.01 -4.34 26.56
N ALA A 257 23.85 -3.03 26.76
CA ALA A 257 23.13 -2.16 25.84
C ALA A 257 23.83 -2.12 24.45
N ASN A 258 25.16 -1.97 24.44
CA ASN A 258 25.93 -1.95 23.18
C ASN A 258 25.83 -3.28 22.42
N ASN A 259 25.84 -4.42 23.11
CA ASN A 259 25.62 -5.73 22.49
C ASN A 259 24.22 -5.84 21.86
N ALA A 260 23.20 -5.31 22.52
CA ALA A 260 21.84 -5.31 21.99
C ALA A 260 21.70 -4.41 20.76
N PHE A 261 22.36 -3.26 20.72
CA PHE A 261 22.40 -2.42 19.52
C PHE A 261 23.22 -3.05 18.38
N ALA A 262 24.27 -3.81 18.70
CA ALA A 262 25.02 -4.56 17.69
C ALA A 262 24.14 -5.66 17.08
N GLU A 263 23.37 -6.39 17.88
CA GLU A 263 22.38 -7.38 17.43
C GLU A 263 21.31 -6.73 16.52
N PHE A 264 20.76 -5.56 16.90
CA PHE A 264 19.85 -4.81 16.05
C PHE A 264 20.48 -4.52 14.67
N ASN A 265 21.69 -3.98 14.66
CA ASN A 265 22.37 -3.62 13.41
C ASN A 265 22.68 -4.85 12.54
N GLU A 266 22.99 -6.01 13.14
CA GLU A 266 23.21 -7.25 12.42
C GLU A 266 21.93 -7.72 11.73
N ILE A 267 20.79 -7.73 12.42
CA ILE A 267 19.49 -8.08 11.85
C ILE A 267 19.10 -7.13 10.71
N ILE A 268 19.34 -5.82 10.86
CA ILE A 268 19.08 -4.84 9.78
C ILE A 268 20.00 -5.09 8.58
N LYS A 269 21.24 -5.47 8.80
CA LYS A 269 22.18 -5.85 7.73
C LYS A 269 21.69 -7.08 6.96
N ASP A 270 21.17 -8.09 7.66
CA ASP A 270 20.60 -9.28 7.02
C ASP A 270 19.36 -8.93 6.21
N MET A 271 18.49 -8.06 6.72
CA MET A 271 17.34 -7.53 6.02
C MET A 271 17.76 -6.77 4.75
N SER A 272 18.81 -5.96 4.82
CA SER A 272 19.38 -5.24 3.67
C SER A 272 19.96 -6.20 2.62
N ALA A 273 20.61 -7.29 3.05
CA ALA A 273 21.12 -8.32 2.15
C ALA A 273 19.98 -9.04 1.40
N GLU A 274 18.83 -9.26 2.05
CA GLU A 274 17.64 -9.79 1.40
C GLU A 274 17.04 -8.78 0.39
N GLN A 275 16.97 -7.51 0.74
CA GLN A 275 16.56 -6.42 -0.16
C GLN A 275 17.36 -6.46 -1.46
N ASN A 276 18.69 -6.50 -1.35
CA ASN A 276 19.58 -6.51 -2.49
C ASN A 276 19.35 -7.74 -3.38
N ARG A 277 19.16 -8.92 -2.79
CA ARG A 277 18.85 -10.15 -3.54
C ARG A 277 17.54 -10.02 -4.32
N LYS A 278 16.49 -9.47 -3.71
CA LYS A 278 15.18 -9.28 -4.38
C LYS A 278 15.26 -8.25 -5.50
N GLN A 279 16.02 -7.17 -5.32
CA GLN A 279 16.21 -6.15 -6.37
C GLN A 279 16.98 -6.70 -7.57
N ILE A 280 18.01 -7.54 -7.34
CA ILE A 280 18.76 -8.20 -8.42
C ILE A 280 17.84 -9.15 -9.19
N TYR A 281 17.02 -9.93 -8.50
CA TYR A 281 16.06 -10.83 -9.13
C TYR A 281 15.05 -10.08 -10.00
N ASN A 282 14.49 -8.98 -9.53
CA ASN A 282 13.56 -8.14 -10.29
C ASN A 282 14.21 -7.45 -11.50
N LYS A 283 15.50 -7.16 -11.45
CA LYS A 283 16.25 -6.59 -12.59
C LYS A 283 16.60 -7.64 -13.64
N SER A 284 16.75 -8.91 -13.26
CA SER A 284 17.10 -10.00 -14.18
C SER A 284 15.91 -10.57 -14.94
N VAL A 285 14.68 -10.32 -14.48
CA VAL A 285 13.44 -10.68 -15.18
C VAL A 285 12.94 -9.46 -15.95
N LYS A 286 13.72 -8.98 -16.94
CA LYS A 286 13.13 -8.19 -18.04
C LYS A 286 12.46 -9.19 -18.97
N PRO A 287 11.14 -9.10 -19.22
CA PRO A 287 10.56 -9.83 -20.34
C PRO A 287 11.25 -9.30 -21.62
N GLU A 288 11.97 -10.14 -22.32
CA GLU A 288 12.34 -9.91 -23.69
C GLU A 288 11.05 -9.97 -24.53
N TRP A 289 10.41 -8.84 -24.68
CA TRP A 289 9.44 -8.62 -25.75
C TRP A 289 10.08 -7.63 -26.71
N SER A 290 10.90 -8.16 -27.61
CA SER A 290 11.26 -7.53 -28.88
C SER A 290 10.16 -7.76 -29.90
#